data_516ba86d38372d81f80af3c7e75fb1da
#
_entry.id   516ba86d38372d81f80af3c7e75fb1da
#
_cell.length_a   1.000
_cell.length_b   1.000
_cell.length_c   1.000
_cell.angle_alpha   90.00
_cell.angle_beta   90.00
_cell.angle_gamma   90.00
#
_symmetry.space_group_name_H-M   'P 1'
#
loop_
_entity.id
_entity.type
_entity.pdbx_description
1 polymer ?
#
loop_
_entity_poly.entity_id
_entity_poly.type
_entity_poly.pdbx_seq_one_letter_code
_entity_poly.pdbx_strand_id
1 'polypeptide(L)'
;MFPFIFLISTQFFFIEIYENREIDTLKQFGIDNLSMLKFTSLASLIFGLLIIIIFYNFSSILKNQYLKIKNEYSGDKKYLAVITKNGIWIKDNSNKGSIIINSDQIQGKYLINTSITVFNKNFEIQKNIIAQKIDIETKNWKLYDAIVTEVKNVSEKHEVYSFNSNFDLEKISNLFSDLTSLTYFELLKLEKDYKSIGYSIDEIKIQKQRIYSYPI
;
A
#
# COMPACT_ATOMS: atom_id res chain seq x y z
N MET A 1 -4.99 -5.21 -21.72
CA MET A 1 -4.52 -6.23 -22.67
C MET A 1 -5.15 -7.59 -22.46
N PHE A 2 -5.23 -8.12 -21.23
CA PHE A 2 -5.82 -9.44 -20.95
C PHE A 2 -7.25 -9.64 -21.46
N PRO A 3 -8.20 -8.70 -21.29
CA PRO A 3 -9.56 -8.90 -21.80
C PRO A 3 -9.61 -9.11 -23.30
N PHE A 4 -8.76 -8.41 -24.05
CA PHE A 4 -8.69 -8.53 -25.51
C PHE A 4 -8.16 -9.90 -25.95
N ILE A 5 -7.10 -10.37 -25.30
CA ILE A 5 -6.54 -11.70 -25.54
C ILE A 5 -7.59 -12.77 -25.24
N PHE A 6 -8.31 -12.62 -24.13
CA PHE A 6 -9.32 -13.56 -23.70
C PHE A 6 -10.49 -13.63 -24.70
N LEU A 7 -10.95 -12.47 -25.17
CA LEU A 7 -12.02 -12.36 -26.17
C LEU A 7 -11.60 -13.04 -27.49
N ILE A 8 -10.42 -12.75 -27.98
CA ILE A 8 -9.91 -13.36 -29.22
C ILE A 8 -9.73 -14.87 -29.05
N SER A 9 -9.13 -15.32 -27.94
CA SER A 9 -8.95 -16.76 -27.67
C SER A 9 -10.28 -17.51 -27.58
N THR A 10 -11.28 -16.89 -26.94
CA THR A 10 -12.64 -17.47 -26.85
C THR A 10 -13.29 -17.57 -28.23
N GLN A 11 -13.12 -16.57 -29.10
CA GLN A 11 -13.63 -16.64 -30.47
C GLN A 11 -12.96 -17.76 -31.27
N PHE A 12 -11.63 -17.87 -31.23
CA PHE A 12 -10.94 -18.96 -31.90
C PHE A 12 -11.36 -20.33 -31.38
N PHE A 13 -11.52 -20.50 -30.09
CA PHE A 13 -12.01 -21.72 -29.48
C PHE A 13 -13.39 -22.13 -30.02
N PHE A 14 -14.34 -21.19 -30.11
CA PHE A 14 -15.66 -21.48 -30.65
C PHE A 14 -15.62 -21.77 -32.16
N ILE A 15 -14.79 -21.11 -32.94
CA ILE A 15 -14.60 -21.37 -34.37
C ILE A 15 -14.07 -22.79 -34.56
N GLU A 16 -13.03 -23.19 -33.81
CA GLU A 16 -12.42 -24.52 -33.89
C GLU A 16 -13.43 -25.62 -33.56
N ILE A 17 -14.23 -25.48 -32.49
CA ILE A 17 -15.28 -26.42 -32.12
C ILE A 17 -16.34 -26.50 -33.22
N TYR A 18 -16.67 -25.39 -33.88
CA TYR A 18 -17.63 -25.33 -34.96
C TYR A 18 -17.11 -26.00 -36.22
N GLU A 19 -15.92 -25.71 -36.67
CA GLU A 19 -15.28 -26.28 -37.85
C GLU A 19 -15.06 -27.79 -37.74
N ASN A 20 -14.71 -28.28 -36.55
CA ASN A 20 -14.51 -29.70 -36.26
C ASN A 20 -15.83 -30.46 -36.02
N ARG A 21 -16.97 -29.79 -36.12
CA ARG A 21 -18.33 -30.38 -35.84
C ARG A 21 -18.45 -30.96 -34.43
N GLU A 22 -17.63 -30.53 -33.50
CA GLU A 22 -17.70 -30.99 -32.10
C GLU A 22 -18.96 -30.54 -31.39
N ILE A 23 -19.59 -29.44 -31.86
CA ILE A 23 -20.88 -28.96 -31.35
C ILE A 23 -21.97 -30.02 -31.52
N ASP A 24 -22.00 -30.71 -32.68
CA ASP A 24 -23.01 -31.74 -32.94
C ASP A 24 -22.78 -32.95 -32.03
N THR A 25 -21.51 -33.30 -31.78
CA THR A 25 -21.16 -34.38 -30.86
C THR A 25 -21.56 -34.03 -29.43
N LEU A 26 -21.28 -32.79 -28.96
CA LEU A 26 -21.66 -32.31 -27.64
C LEU A 26 -23.19 -32.32 -27.47
N LYS A 27 -23.96 -31.94 -28.50
CA LYS A 27 -25.41 -31.99 -28.46
C LYS A 27 -25.94 -33.45 -28.38
N GLN A 28 -25.27 -34.41 -29.03
CA GLN A 28 -25.64 -35.82 -28.90
C GLN A 28 -25.46 -36.35 -27.48
N PHE A 29 -24.49 -35.78 -26.71
CA PHE A 29 -24.32 -36.05 -25.30
C PHE A 29 -25.26 -35.25 -24.39
N GLY A 30 -26.22 -34.52 -24.95
CA GLY A 30 -27.20 -33.74 -24.19
C GLY A 30 -26.72 -32.38 -23.71
N ILE A 31 -25.57 -31.90 -24.21
CA ILE A 31 -25.04 -30.59 -23.89
C ILE A 31 -25.64 -29.57 -24.85
N ASP A 32 -26.52 -28.73 -24.35
CA ASP A 32 -27.14 -27.66 -25.13
C ASP A 32 -26.25 -26.41 -25.21
N ASN A 33 -26.54 -25.49 -26.10
CA ASN A 33 -25.77 -24.26 -26.30
C ASN A 33 -25.67 -23.41 -25.02
N LEU A 34 -26.71 -23.46 -24.18
CA LEU A 34 -26.77 -22.71 -22.93
C LEU A 34 -25.81 -23.29 -21.87
N SER A 35 -25.68 -24.62 -21.85
CA SER A 35 -24.71 -25.32 -21.01
C SER A 35 -23.27 -25.01 -21.44
N MET A 36 -22.98 -25.00 -22.75
CA MET A 36 -21.67 -24.60 -23.27
C MET A 36 -21.30 -23.18 -22.83
N LEU A 37 -22.25 -22.24 -22.92
CA LEU A 37 -22.05 -20.85 -22.52
C LEU A 37 -21.80 -20.73 -21.00
N LYS A 38 -22.52 -21.51 -20.18
CA LYS A 38 -22.30 -21.54 -18.72
C LYS A 38 -20.90 -22.06 -18.36
N PHE A 39 -20.45 -23.16 -19.01
CA PHE A 39 -19.11 -23.70 -18.74
C PHE A 39 -18.02 -22.71 -19.15
N THR A 40 -18.13 -22.06 -20.30
CA THR A 40 -17.16 -21.06 -20.76
C THR A 40 -17.15 -19.83 -19.83
N SER A 41 -18.32 -19.38 -19.40
CA SER A 41 -18.45 -18.27 -18.44
C SER A 41 -17.84 -18.63 -17.08
N LEU A 42 -18.08 -19.84 -16.57
CA LEU A 42 -17.48 -20.30 -15.32
C LEU A 42 -15.95 -20.40 -15.42
N ALA A 43 -15.44 -20.95 -16.52
CA ALA A 43 -14.02 -21.02 -16.78
C ALA A 43 -13.39 -19.61 -16.82
N SER A 44 -14.02 -18.66 -17.52
CA SER A 44 -13.60 -17.26 -17.58
C SER A 44 -13.49 -16.62 -16.19
N LEU A 45 -14.49 -16.88 -15.34
CA LEU A 45 -14.51 -16.36 -13.97
C LEU A 45 -13.35 -16.93 -13.15
N ILE A 46 -13.09 -18.24 -13.25
CA ILE A 46 -11.96 -18.89 -12.56
C ILE A 46 -10.63 -18.31 -13.04
N PHE A 47 -10.42 -18.17 -14.34
CA PHE A 47 -9.22 -17.57 -14.91
C PHE A 47 -9.06 -16.10 -14.48
N GLY A 48 -10.13 -15.32 -14.44
CA GLY A 48 -10.12 -13.95 -13.95
C GLY A 48 -9.64 -13.86 -12.50
N LEU A 49 -10.13 -14.71 -11.61
CA LEU A 49 -9.67 -14.80 -10.22
C LEU A 49 -8.20 -15.21 -10.12
N LEU A 50 -7.75 -16.18 -10.93
CA LEU A 50 -6.33 -16.58 -10.96
C LEU A 50 -5.42 -15.43 -11.41
N ILE A 51 -5.84 -14.63 -12.40
CA ILE A 51 -5.09 -13.45 -12.84
C ILE A 51 -4.94 -12.47 -11.68
N ILE A 52 -5.99 -12.15 -10.93
CA ILE A 52 -5.91 -11.24 -9.80
C ILE A 52 -4.96 -11.80 -8.72
N ILE A 53 -5.12 -13.05 -8.35
CA ILE A 53 -4.38 -13.64 -7.22
C ILE A 53 -2.90 -13.86 -7.57
N ILE A 54 -2.59 -14.32 -8.77
CA ILE A 54 -1.22 -14.70 -9.16
C ILE A 54 -0.51 -13.52 -9.82
N PHE A 55 -1.02 -13.05 -10.97
CA PHE A 55 -0.30 -12.07 -11.79
C PHE A 55 -0.18 -10.70 -11.15
N TYR A 56 -1.25 -10.22 -10.49
CA TYR A 56 -1.17 -8.92 -9.81
C TYR A 56 -0.15 -8.94 -8.68
N ASN A 57 -0.20 -9.95 -7.80
CA ASN A 57 0.74 -10.04 -6.69
C ASN A 57 2.18 -10.22 -7.17
N PHE A 58 2.40 -11.08 -8.17
CA PHE A 58 3.72 -11.27 -8.77
C PHE A 58 4.27 -9.97 -9.39
N SER A 59 3.44 -9.27 -10.17
CA SER A 59 3.79 -7.99 -10.78
C SER A 59 4.11 -6.91 -9.74
N SER A 60 3.34 -6.85 -8.65
CA SER A 60 3.58 -5.90 -7.54
C SER A 60 4.91 -6.17 -6.85
N ILE A 61 5.25 -7.43 -6.59
CA ILE A 61 6.52 -7.82 -5.99
C ILE A 61 7.69 -7.42 -6.90
N LEU A 62 7.60 -7.70 -8.21
CA LEU A 62 8.63 -7.32 -9.18
C LEU A 62 8.78 -5.80 -9.25
N LYS A 63 7.67 -5.05 -9.25
CA LYS A 63 7.70 -3.60 -9.23
C LYS A 63 8.37 -3.06 -7.97
N ASN A 64 8.06 -3.64 -6.81
CA ASN A 64 8.69 -3.25 -5.55
C ASN A 64 10.21 -3.48 -5.59
N GLN A 65 10.66 -4.64 -6.08
CA GLN A 65 12.09 -4.92 -6.26
C GLN A 65 12.76 -3.94 -7.23
N TYR A 66 12.12 -3.67 -8.37
CA TYR A 66 12.59 -2.67 -9.33
C TYR A 66 12.76 -1.29 -8.68
N LEU A 67 11.76 -0.84 -7.88
CA LEU A 67 11.83 0.45 -7.20
C LEU A 67 12.95 0.50 -6.16
N LYS A 68 13.20 -0.61 -5.44
CA LYS A 68 14.33 -0.72 -4.49
C LYS A 68 15.67 -0.58 -5.20
N ILE A 69 15.88 -1.34 -6.28
CA ILE A 69 17.09 -1.28 -7.09
C ILE A 69 17.27 0.13 -7.67
N LYS A 70 16.22 0.68 -8.28
CA LYS A 70 16.26 2.03 -8.84
C LYS A 70 16.63 3.08 -7.79
N ASN A 71 16.12 2.97 -6.56
CA ASN A 71 16.43 3.88 -5.46
C ASN A 71 17.90 3.77 -5.03
N GLU A 72 18.49 2.59 -5.11
CA GLU A 72 19.88 2.34 -4.76
C GLU A 72 20.87 2.99 -5.76
N TYR A 73 20.52 2.98 -7.04
CA TYR A 73 21.35 3.51 -8.13
C TYR A 73 21.08 5.00 -8.46
N SER A 74 19.87 5.53 -8.22
CA SER A 74 19.51 6.88 -8.66
C SER A 74 19.95 8.00 -7.70
N GLY A 75 20.47 7.68 -6.53
CA GLY A 75 20.88 8.68 -5.52
C GLY A 75 19.71 9.55 -4.98
N ASP A 76 18.56 9.49 -5.61
CA ASP A 76 17.43 10.40 -5.42
C ASP A 76 16.37 9.75 -4.50
N LYS A 77 16.73 8.93 -3.58
CA LYS A 77 15.97 8.23 -2.50
C LYS A 77 14.43 8.46 -2.39
N LYS A 78 13.82 9.02 -3.45
CA LYS A 78 12.43 9.49 -3.52
C LYS A 78 11.39 8.41 -3.86
N TYR A 79 11.84 7.22 -4.30
CA TYR A 79 10.94 6.23 -4.88
C TYR A 79 10.25 5.30 -3.87
N LEU A 80 10.71 5.28 -2.62
CA LEU A 80 10.13 4.44 -1.57
C LEU A 80 9.12 5.18 -0.69
N ALA A 81 9.08 6.51 -0.76
CA ALA A 81 8.10 7.32 -0.05
C ALA A 81 7.65 8.47 -0.94
N VAL A 82 6.37 8.77 -0.96
CA VAL A 82 5.86 10.03 -1.52
C VAL A 82 6.31 11.15 -0.56
N ILE A 83 7.57 11.58 -0.70
CA ILE A 83 8.06 12.75 -0.01
C ILE A 83 7.50 13.93 -0.77
N THR A 84 6.52 14.62 -0.21
CA THR A 84 6.09 15.91 -0.73
C THR A 84 7.22 16.91 -0.60
N LYS A 85 7.20 18.00 -1.38
CA LYS A 85 8.17 19.11 -1.23
C LYS A 85 8.21 19.69 0.18
N ASN A 86 7.22 19.38 1.01
CA ASN A 86 7.01 19.88 2.37
C ASN A 86 7.36 18.85 3.45
N GLY A 87 8.09 17.77 3.10
CA GLY A 87 8.47 16.71 4.05
C GLY A 87 7.35 15.66 4.25
N ILE A 88 7.53 14.87 5.29
CA ILE A 88 6.65 13.75 5.67
C ILE A 88 5.81 14.18 6.86
N TRP A 89 4.51 14.03 6.75
CA TRP A 89 3.57 14.32 7.82
C TRP A 89 2.83 13.04 8.24
N ILE A 90 2.93 12.70 9.52
CA ILE A 90 2.24 11.53 10.09
C ILE A 90 1.39 12.02 11.26
N LYS A 91 0.11 11.65 11.23
CA LYS A 91 -0.80 11.81 12.37
C LYS A 91 -0.94 10.47 13.07
N ASP A 92 -0.58 10.41 14.34
CA ASP A 92 -0.79 9.26 15.20
C ASP A 92 -1.87 9.59 16.24
N ASN A 93 -2.82 8.67 16.43
CA ASN A 93 -3.88 8.82 17.42
C ASN A 93 -3.55 7.94 18.62
N SER A 94 -3.40 8.57 19.78
CA SER A 94 -3.23 7.90 21.06
C SER A 94 -4.51 8.01 21.88
N ASN A 95 -4.73 7.08 22.80
CA ASN A 95 -5.83 7.17 23.78
C ASN A 95 -5.78 8.46 24.64
N LYS A 96 -4.61 9.11 24.71
CA LYS A 96 -4.38 10.35 25.47
C LYS A 96 -4.56 11.63 24.65
N GLY A 97 -4.63 11.53 23.31
CA GLY A 97 -4.73 12.67 22.40
C GLY A 97 -4.17 12.35 21.03
N SER A 98 -3.80 13.36 20.26
CA SER A 98 -3.23 13.23 18.92
C SER A 98 -1.75 13.59 18.91
N ILE A 99 -0.97 12.93 18.07
CA ILE A 99 0.45 13.20 17.87
C ILE A 99 0.62 13.57 16.39
N ILE A 100 1.29 14.69 16.14
CA ILE A 100 1.67 15.10 14.78
C ILE A 100 3.19 15.01 14.67
N ILE A 101 3.64 14.27 13.67
CA ILE A 101 5.04 14.05 13.38
C ILE A 101 5.32 14.67 12.02
N ASN A 102 6.28 15.56 11.96
CA ASN A 102 6.78 16.15 10.73
C ASN A 102 8.26 15.86 10.60
N SER A 103 8.70 15.35 9.46
CA SER A 103 10.10 15.05 9.17
C SER A 103 10.46 15.50 7.75
N ASP A 104 11.68 15.98 7.56
CA ASP A 104 12.16 16.40 6.23
C ASP A 104 12.27 15.22 5.27
N GLN A 105 12.81 14.09 5.76
CA GLN A 105 13.06 12.91 4.91
C GLN A 105 13.25 11.63 5.72
N ILE A 106 13.09 10.48 5.02
CA ILE A 106 13.45 9.15 5.53
C ILE A 106 14.77 8.72 4.88
N GLN A 107 15.73 8.32 5.70
CA GLN A 107 16.99 7.74 5.24
C GLN A 107 17.19 6.35 5.85
N GLY A 108 16.85 5.30 5.08
CA GLY A 108 16.83 3.93 5.57
C GLY A 108 15.83 3.78 6.74
N LYS A 109 16.32 3.46 7.93
CA LYS A 109 15.51 3.34 9.14
C LYS A 109 15.40 4.62 9.98
N TYR A 110 15.88 5.74 9.46
CA TYR A 110 15.95 6.99 10.21
C TYR A 110 15.05 8.06 9.61
N LEU A 111 14.32 8.78 10.47
CA LEU A 111 13.72 10.07 10.17
C LEU A 111 14.75 11.16 10.48
N ILE A 112 14.85 12.16 9.60
CA ILE A 112 15.82 13.25 9.71
C ILE A 112 15.10 14.58 9.93
N ASN A 113 15.64 15.42 10.82
CA ASN A 113 15.10 16.72 11.19
C ASN A 113 13.60 16.64 11.50
N THR A 114 13.29 15.93 12.57
CA THR A 114 11.91 15.58 12.89
C THR A 114 11.39 16.38 14.06
N SER A 115 10.19 16.91 13.92
CA SER A 115 9.40 17.54 14.98
C SER A 115 8.20 16.66 15.33
N ILE A 116 8.03 16.38 16.62
CA ILE A 116 6.92 15.61 17.17
C ILE A 116 6.14 16.51 18.12
N THR A 117 4.89 16.80 17.76
CA THR A 117 4.00 17.60 18.62
C THR A 117 2.90 16.71 19.19
N VAL A 118 2.82 16.65 20.50
CA VAL A 118 1.83 15.87 21.26
C VAL A 118 0.72 16.79 21.73
N PHE A 119 -0.51 16.46 21.39
CA PHE A 119 -1.73 17.16 21.79
C PHE A 119 -2.55 16.33 22.79
N ASN A 120 -3.24 17.01 23.69
CA ASN A 120 -4.25 16.38 24.53
C ASN A 120 -5.58 16.20 23.74
N LYS A 121 -6.62 15.67 24.42
CA LYS A 121 -7.97 15.50 23.83
C LYS A 121 -8.63 16.82 23.44
N ASN A 122 -8.21 17.93 24.02
CA ASN A 122 -8.75 19.27 23.76
C ASN A 122 -7.95 20.00 22.66
N PHE A 123 -7.01 19.29 21.97
CA PHE A 123 -6.09 19.88 20.98
C PHE A 123 -5.15 20.96 21.53
N GLU A 124 -4.84 20.93 22.81
CA GLU A 124 -3.80 21.78 23.40
C GLU A 124 -2.45 21.05 23.33
N ILE A 125 -1.41 21.79 23.02
CA ILE A 125 -0.05 21.25 22.95
C ILE A 125 0.40 20.86 24.35
N GLN A 126 0.74 19.61 24.58
CA GLN A 126 1.33 19.11 25.81
C GLN A 126 2.85 19.10 25.77
N LYS A 127 3.41 18.75 24.60
CA LYS A 127 4.83 18.53 24.45
C LYS A 127 5.24 18.70 23.00
N ASN A 128 6.37 19.35 22.79
CA ASN A 128 7.04 19.41 21.48
C ASN A 128 8.44 18.81 21.61
N ILE A 129 8.80 17.92 20.68
CA ILE A 129 10.10 17.26 20.64
C ILE A 129 10.71 17.51 19.28
N ILE A 130 11.91 18.03 19.25
CA ILE A 130 12.70 18.24 18.03
C ILE A 130 13.91 17.34 18.11
N ALA A 131 14.15 16.52 17.11
CA ALA A 131 15.31 15.64 17.04
C ALA A 131 15.94 15.66 15.65
N GLN A 132 17.28 15.65 15.60
CA GLN A 132 17.99 15.61 14.32
C GLN A 132 17.84 14.27 13.62
N LYS A 133 17.78 13.18 14.40
CA LYS A 133 17.72 11.82 13.88
C LYS A 133 16.89 10.93 14.79
N ILE A 134 15.97 10.17 14.21
CA ILE A 134 15.08 9.24 14.92
C ILE A 134 15.18 7.86 14.30
N ASP A 135 15.52 6.84 15.09
CA ASP A 135 15.44 5.43 14.69
C ASP A 135 14.00 4.93 14.85
N ILE A 136 13.39 4.53 13.74
CA ILE A 136 11.98 4.08 13.65
C ILE A 136 11.84 2.59 13.34
N GLU A 137 12.92 1.81 13.52
CA GLU A 137 12.91 0.36 13.22
C GLU A 137 11.83 -0.39 14.00
N THR A 138 11.59 0.03 15.22
CA THR A 138 10.57 -0.52 16.12
C THR A 138 9.57 0.57 16.55
N LYS A 139 8.47 0.19 17.19
CA LYS A 139 7.48 1.14 17.75
C LYS A 139 8.05 1.98 18.90
N ASN A 140 9.14 1.53 19.53
CA ASN A 140 9.87 2.32 20.52
C ASN A 140 11.00 3.08 19.83
N TRP A 141 10.70 4.30 19.42
CA TRP A 141 11.63 5.15 18.68
C TRP A 141 12.74 5.68 19.57
N LYS A 142 13.96 5.69 19.04
CA LYS A 142 15.11 6.32 19.70
C LYS A 142 15.40 7.63 19.00
N LEU A 143 15.23 8.72 19.73
CA LEU A 143 15.48 10.08 19.26
C LEU A 143 16.87 10.50 19.71
N TYR A 144 17.71 10.85 18.76
CA TYR A 144 19.08 11.31 19.01
C TYR A 144 19.12 12.84 18.98
N ASP A 145 19.88 13.44 19.91
CA ASP A 145 19.96 14.88 20.10
C ASP A 145 18.59 15.56 20.22
N ALA A 146 17.75 15.01 21.06
CA ALA A 146 16.38 15.45 21.21
C ALA A 146 16.29 16.67 22.17
N ILE A 147 15.56 17.70 21.74
CA ILE A 147 15.13 18.82 22.56
C ILE A 147 13.65 18.63 22.85
N VAL A 148 13.33 18.45 24.11
CA VAL A 148 11.98 18.24 24.61
C VAL A 148 11.52 19.51 25.30
N THR A 149 10.42 20.09 24.79
CA THR A 149 9.80 21.30 25.36
C THR A 149 8.41 20.94 25.88
N GLU A 150 8.18 21.13 27.16
CA GLU A 150 6.88 20.95 27.81
C GLU A 150 6.11 22.27 27.91
N VAL A 151 4.81 22.21 28.25
CA VAL A 151 3.87 23.36 28.33
C VAL A 151 4.40 24.52 29.19
N LYS A 152 5.30 24.25 30.14
CA LYS A 152 5.91 25.27 31.01
C LYS A 152 7.13 26.00 30.39
N ASN A 153 7.36 25.82 29.07
CA ASN A 153 8.52 26.34 28.33
C ASN A 153 9.90 25.93 28.93
N VAL A 154 9.92 24.83 29.65
CA VAL A 154 11.19 24.23 30.09
C VAL A 154 11.65 23.32 28.96
N SER A 155 12.79 23.65 28.35
CA SER A 155 13.40 22.84 27.31
C SER A 155 14.54 22.02 27.90
N GLU A 156 14.45 20.71 27.75
CA GLU A 156 15.48 19.77 28.20
C GLU A 156 16.13 19.13 26.96
N LYS A 157 17.45 19.08 26.97
CA LYS A 157 18.22 18.39 25.93
C LYS A 157 18.61 17.00 26.39
N HIS A 158 18.31 16.00 25.56
CA HIS A 158 18.66 14.61 25.79
C HIS A 158 19.52 14.09 24.65
N GLU A 159 20.60 13.39 24.93
CA GLU A 159 21.42 12.72 23.93
C GLU A 159 20.60 11.58 23.25
N VAL A 160 19.88 10.83 24.04
CA VAL A 160 18.94 9.78 23.55
C VAL A 160 17.64 9.85 24.34
N TYR A 161 16.56 10.03 23.65
CA TYR A 161 15.20 10.05 24.22
C TYR A 161 14.36 8.93 23.62
N SER A 162 13.64 8.17 24.44
CA SER A 162 12.76 7.09 23.98
C SER A 162 11.32 7.59 23.82
N PHE A 163 10.71 7.34 22.68
CA PHE A 163 9.35 7.74 22.37
C PHE A 163 8.55 6.56 21.79
N ASN A 164 7.41 6.25 22.39
CA ASN A 164 6.53 5.19 21.88
C ASN A 164 5.55 5.73 20.84
N SER A 165 5.58 5.16 19.66
CA SER A 165 4.65 5.43 18.55
C SER A 165 3.88 4.17 18.16
N ASN A 166 2.70 4.34 17.54
CA ASN A 166 1.98 3.24 16.89
C ASN A 166 2.58 2.87 15.52
N PHE A 167 3.61 3.59 15.07
CA PHE A 167 4.28 3.41 13.80
C PHE A 167 5.66 2.79 14.00
N ASP A 168 6.00 1.89 13.11
CA ASP A 168 7.32 1.35 12.88
C ASP A 168 7.75 1.60 11.42
N LEU A 169 8.97 1.24 11.06
CA LEU A 169 9.51 1.43 9.73
C LEU A 169 8.63 0.79 8.64
N GLU A 170 8.13 -0.42 8.87
CA GLU A 170 7.28 -1.13 7.91
C GLU A 170 5.97 -0.37 7.66
N LYS A 171 5.30 0.07 8.73
CA LYS A 171 4.04 0.79 8.62
C LYS A 171 4.23 2.15 7.96
N ILE A 172 5.29 2.89 8.30
CA ILE A 172 5.61 4.18 7.65
C ILE A 172 5.94 3.96 6.17
N SER A 173 6.77 2.97 5.85
CA SER A 173 7.10 2.66 4.45
C SER A 173 5.86 2.30 3.63
N ASN A 174 4.93 1.55 4.20
CA ASN A 174 3.68 1.18 3.53
C ASN A 174 2.74 2.39 3.33
N LEU A 175 2.68 3.33 4.29
CA LEU A 175 1.88 4.56 4.17
C LEU A 175 2.32 5.44 2.99
N PHE A 176 3.62 5.47 2.72
CA PHE A 176 4.22 6.31 1.68
C PHE A 176 4.65 5.53 0.43
N SER A 177 4.31 4.23 0.33
CA SER A 177 4.63 3.40 -0.83
C SER A 177 3.77 3.75 -2.04
N ASP A 178 4.30 3.50 -3.22
CA ASP A 178 3.50 3.49 -4.44
C ASP A 178 2.45 2.35 -4.35
N LEU A 179 1.16 2.71 -4.33
CA LEU A 179 0.06 1.75 -4.19
C LEU A 179 0.09 0.63 -5.23
N THR A 180 0.69 0.89 -6.40
CA THR A 180 0.79 -0.10 -7.48
C THR A 180 1.94 -1.11 -7.26
N SER A 181 2.84 -0.85 -6.30
CA SER A 181 3.90 -1.78 -5.89
C SER A 181 3.51 -2.65 -4.71
N LEU A 182 2.33 -2.42 -4.14
CA LEU A 182 1.78 -3.22 -3.04
C LEU A 182 0.99 -4.40 -3.59
N THR A 183 1.14 -5.55 -2.94
CA THR A 183 0.29 -6.72 -3.19
C THR A 183 -1.14 -6.45 -2.76
N TYR A 184 -2.09 -7.25 -3.24
CA TYR A 184 -3.50 -7.10 -2.85
C TYR A 184 -3.71 -7.20 -1.33
N PHE A 185 -2.99 -8.09 -0.66
CA PHE A 185 -3.07 -8.26 0.79
C PHE A 185 -2.48 -7.07 1.56
N GLU A 186 -1.37 -6.50 1.08
CA GLU A 186 -0.80 -5.27 1.64
C GLU A 186 -1.73 -4.07 1.46
N LEU A 187 -2.43 -3.96 0.32
CA LEU A 187 -3.45 -2.93 0.12
C LEU A 187 -4.62 -3.05 1.10
N LEU A 188 -5.07 -4.27 1.43
CA LEU A 188 -6.10 -4.50 2.44
C LEU A 188 -5.63 -4.10 3.85
N LYS A 189 -4.37 -4.42 4.18
CA LYS A 189 -3.75 -4.02 5.46
C LYS A 189 -3.64 -2.50 5.54
N LEU A 190 -3.14 -1.87 4.47
CA LEU A 190 -3.02 -0.42 4.37
C LEU A 190 -4.36 0.30 4.50
N GLU A 191 -5.44 -0.22 3.90
CA GLU A 191 -6.79 0.33 4.05
C GLU A 191 -7.25 0.35 5.52
N LYS A 192 -6.99 -0.74 6.26
CA LYS A 192 -7.30 -0.81 7.69
C LYS A 192 -6.48 0.19 8.49
N ASP A 193 -5.19 0.31 8.18
CA ASP A 193 -4.30 1.25 8.85
C ASP A 193 -4.74 2.70 8.60
N TYR A 194 -5.06 3.08 7.35
CA TYR A 194 -5.56 4.41 7.01
C TYR A 194 -6.86 4.74 7.75
N LYS A 195 -7.82 3.79 7.79
CA LYS A 195 -9.07 3.96 8.56
C LYS A 195 -8.80 4.19 10.05
N SER A 196 -7.86 3.46 10.63
CA SER A 196 -7.55 3.55 12.07
C SER A 196 -6.97 4.91 12.48
N ILE A 197 -6.26 5.58 11.56
CA ILE A 197 -5.63 6.88 11.79
C ILE A 197 -6.44 8.05 11.22
N GLY A 198 -7.58 7.78 10.57
CA GLY A 198 -8.47 8.79 10.01
C GLY A 198 -7.96 9.40 8.70
N TYR A 199 -7.14 8.66 7.93
CA TYR A 199 -6.69 9.08 6.60
C TYR A 199 -7.73 8.73 5.53
N SER A 200 -7.74 9.52 4.42
CA SER A 200 -8.57 9.18 3.26
C SER A 200 -8.12 7.85 2.64
N ILE A 201 -9.10 7.00 2.34
CA ILE A 201 -8.91 5.70 1.69
C ILE A 201 -9.25 5.71 0.20
N ASP A 202 -9.53 6.87 -0.37
CA ASP A 202 -10.09 6.97 -1.72
C ASP A 202 -9.11 6.48 -2.79
N GLU A 203 -7.82 6.82 -2.66
CA GLU A 203 -6.78 6.33 -3.55
C GLU A 203 -6.65 4.80 -3.50
N ILE A 204 -6.73 4.22 -2.29
CA ILE A 204 -6.69 2.77 -2.11
C ILE A 204 -7.91 2.11 -2.74
N LYS A 205 -9.10 2.70 -2.59
CA LYS A 205 -10.32 2.21 -3.25
C LYS A 205 -10.19 2.24 -4.77
N ILE A 206 -9.69 3.35 -5.33
CA ILE A 206 -9.45 3.47 -6.78
C ILE A 206 -8.48 2.39 -7.25
N GLN A 207 -7.39 2.17 -6.52
CA GLN A 207 -6.43 1.12 -6.87
C GLN A 207 -7.06 -0.28 -6.83
N LYS A 208 -7.87 -0.58 -5.82
CA LYS A 208 -8.62 -1.84 -5.74
C LYS A 208 -9.61 -2.01 -6.91
N GLN A 209 -10.33 -0.96 -7.29
CA GLN A 209 -11.21 -0.98 -8.45
C GLN A 209 -10.45 -1.27 -9.74
N ARG A 210 -9.27 -0.68 -9.92
CA ARG A 210 -8.39 -1.00 -11.06
C ARG A 210 -8.03 -2.49 -11.08
N ILE A 211 -7.67 -3.08 -9.93
CA ILE A 211 -7.35 -4.51 -9.85
C ILE A 211 -8.54 -5.35 -10.28
N TYR A 212 -9.75 -5.03 -9.83
CA TYR A 212 -10.97 -5.77 -10.20
C TYR A 212 -11.36 -5.61 -11.67
N SER A 213 -10.93 -4.54 -12.33
CA SER A 213 -11.17 -4.32 -13.76
C SER A 213 -10.17 -5.05 -14.68
N TYR A 214 -9.10 -5.64 -14.15
CA TYR A 214 -8.12 -6.38 -14.96
C TYR A 214 -8.70 -7.59 -15.70
N PRO A 215 -9.64 -8.36 -15.13
CA PRO A 215 -10.22 -9.54 -15.80
C PRO A 215 -11.37 -9.20 -16.75
N ILE A 216 -11.89 -7.98 -16.71
CA ILE A 216 -12.97 -7.49 -17.56
C ILE A 216 -12.35 -6.67 -18.69
#